data_728901be6b8d665648bc5384269af747
#
_entry.id   728901be6b8d665648bc5384269af747
#
_cell.length_a   1.000
_cell.length_b   1.000
_cell.length_c   1.000
_cell.angle_alpha   90.00
_cell.angle_beta   90.00
_cell.angle_gamma   90.00
#
_symmetry.space_group_name_H-M   'P 1'
#
loop_
_entity.id
_entity.type
_entity.pdbx_description
1 polymer ?
#
loop_
_entity_poly.entity_id
_entity_poly.type
_entity_poly.pdbx_seq_one_letter_code
_entity_poly.pdbx_strand_id
1 'polypeptide(L)'
;QIADYTQEQVDELITAMVYAVAREDRSEEIARFTVEETQLGNYEGKYLKIHRKTRATLMDIIDDKSVGVIEELPERNIVKIAKPVGVIGALSPSTNPEATPVIKAISAVKGRNAIIVAPHPRAKLTNKKICDYMREALELCGAPADLVQSIDVPSLDKTNELMAQCDRVLATGGEAMVTAAYSSGTPALGVGVGNAVITVDDTADLDEAAEKIRISKTLDLAASCSSGFP
;
A
#
# COMPACT_ATOMS: atom_id res chain seq x y z
N GLN A 1 10.19 -8.86 16.81
CA GLN A 1 9.05 -9.03 17.72
C GLN A 1 8.09 -10.12 17.25
N ILE A 2 7.79 -10.19 15.93
CA ILE A 2 6.88 -11.19 15.35
C ILE A 2 7.60 -12.27 14.52
N ALA A 3 8.91 -12.43 14.67
CA ALA A 3 9.70 -13.37 13.88
C ALA A 3 9.25 -14.83 14.04
N ASP A 4 8.70 -15.16 15.20
CA ASP A 4 8.27 -16.51 15.58
C ASP A 4 6.75 -16.72 15.45
N TYR A 5 6.02 -15.74 14.89
CA TYR A 5 4.57 -15.89 14.67
C TYR A 5 4.29 -16.98 13.63
N THR A 6 3.21 -17.72 13.86
CA THR A 6 2.71 -18.72 12.92
C THR A 6 2.05 -18.07 11.70
N GLN A 7 1.77 -18.86 10.67
CA GLN A 7 1.03 -18.38 9.50
C GLN A 7 -0.34 -17.84 9.88
N GLU A 8 -1.07 -18.55 10.74
CA GLU A 8 -2.42 -18.18 11.20
C GLU A 8 -2.39 -16.86 11.96
N GLN A 9 -1.40 -16.67 12.85
CA GLN A 9 -1.24 -15.41 13.59
C GLN A 9 -0.99 -14.23 12.64
N VAL A 10 -0.12 -14.41 11.65
CA VAL A 10 0.17 -13.36 10.67
C VAL A 10 -1.05 -13.04 9.82
N ASP A 11 -1.81 -14.05 9.41
CA ASP A 11 -3.02 -13.90 8.59
C ASP A 11 -4.16 -13.21 9.38
N GLU A 12 -4.27 -13.49 10.67
CA GLU A 12 -5.16 -12.75 11.58
C GLU A 12 -4.79 -11.28 11.65
N LEU A 13 -3.50 -10.93 11.83
CA LEU A 13 -3.06 -9.54 11.91
C LEU A 13 -3.41 -8.75 10.65
N ILE A 14 -3.07 -9.28 9.46
CA ILE A 14 -3.33 -8.55 8.21
C ILE A 14 -4.84 -8.42 7.93
N THR A 15 -5.62 -9.41 8.32
CA THR A 15 -7.09 -9.36 8.21
C THR A 15 -7.68 -8.29 9.15
N ALA A 16 -7.24 -8.25 10.40
CA ALA A 16 -7.65 -7.24 11.37
C ALA A 16 -7.28 -5.81 10.93
N MET A 17 -6.07 -5.62 10.38
CA MET A 17 -5.61 -4.33 9.88
C MET A 17 -6.48 -3.83 8.71
N VAL A 18 -6.81 -4.70 7.75
CA VAL A 18 -7.70 -4.32 6.64
C VAL A 18 -9.10 -4.02 7.14
N TYR A 19 -9.66 -4.86 8.03
CA TYR A 19 -10.97 -4.64 8.61
C TYR A 19 -11.04 -3.29 9.36
N ALA A 20 -10.02 -2.97 10.15
CA ALA A 20 -9.98 -1.73 10.92
C ALA A 20 -10.06 -0.46 10.06
N VAL A 21 -9.55 -0.51 8.84
CA VAL A 21 -9.58 0.62 7.89
C VAL A 21 -10.81 0.55 6.97
N ALA A 22 -11.17 -0.66 6.50
CA ALA A 22 -12.20 -0.86 5.48
C ALA A 22 -13.61 -1.08 6.05
N ARG A 23 -13.82 -1.01 7.38
CA ARG A 23 -15.18 -0.99 7.95
C ARG A 23 -15.88 0.32 7.55
N GLU A 24 -17.20 0.27 7.42
CA GLU A 24 -17.99 1.30 6.74
C GLU A 24 -17.78 2.70 7.33
N ASP A 25 -17.94 2.83 8.65
CA ASP A 25 -17.78 4.10 9.37
C ASP A 25 -16.40 4.75 9.19
N ARG A 26 -15.33 3.96 9.28
CA ARG A 26 -13.96 4.46 9.13
C ARG A 26 -13.60 4.76 7.67
N SER A 27 -14.06 3.93 6.74
CA SER A 27 -13.80 4.16 5.31
C SER A 27 -14.51 5.41 4.79
N GLU A 28 -15.72 5.71 5.26
CA GLU A 28 -16.41 6.97 4.98
C GLU A 28 -15.63 8.17 5.53
N GLU A 29 -15.23 8.10 6.79
CA GLU A 29 -14.45 9.14 7.44
C GLU A 29 -13.13 9.40 6.71
N ILE A 30 -12.35 8.33 6.41
CA ILE A 30 -11.07 8.43 5.71
C ILE A 30 -11.27 9.03 4.32
N ALA A 31 -12.29 8.60 3.57
CA ALA A 31 -12.54 9.09 2.23
C ALA A 31 -12.81 10.61 2.21
N ARG A 32 -13.67 11.11 3.11
CA ARG A 32 -13.96 12.55 3.25
C ARG A 32 -12.70 13.32 3.66
N PHE A 33 -12.04 12.85 4.71
CA PHE A 33 -10.83 13.46 5.23
C PHE A 33 -9.70 13.53 4.20
N THR A 34 -9.52 12.47 3.40
CA THR A 34 -8.51 12.43 2.33
C THR A 34 -8.74 13.51 1.28
N VAL A 35 -10.00 13.69 0.82
CA VAL A 35 -10.32 14.74 -0.15
C VAL A 35 -10.09 16.12 0.44
N GLU A 36 -10.49 16.34 1.68
CA GLU A 36 -10.30 17.61 2.39
C GLU A 36 -8.81 17.96 2.56
N GLU A 37 -7.99 17.00 2.98
CA GLU A 37 -6.56 17.25 3.20
C GLU A 37 -5.79 17.41 1.89
N THR A 38 -6.02 16.51 0.92
CA THR A 38 -5.20 16.45 -0.30
C THR A 38 -5.68 17.39 -1.40
N GLN A 39 -6.96 17.73 -1.40
CA GLN A 39 -7.67 18.42 -2.51
C GLN A 39 -7.54 17.63 -3.83
N LEU A 40 -7.48 16.29 -3.76
CA LEU A 40 -7.34 15.39 -4.90
C LEU A 40 -8.45 14.34 -4.89
N GLY A 41 -9.03 14.11 -6.06
CA GLY A 41 -10.08 13.12 -6.26
C GLY A 41 -11.43 13.53 -5.67
N ASN A 42 -12.29 12.56 -5.47
CA ASN A 42 -13.62 12.74 -4.87
C ASN A 42 -13.91 11.66 -3.82
N TYR A 43 -14.95 11.91 -3.02
CA TYR A 43 -15.36 11.01 -1.94
C TYR A 43 -15.62 9.57 -2.44
N GLU A 44 -16.42 9.44 -3.49
CA GLU A 44 -16.82 8.14 -4.04
C GLU A 44 -15.60 7.34 -4.54
N GLY A 45 -14.69 8.02 -5.22
CA GLY A 45 -13.43 7.41 -5.70
C GLY A 45 -12.55 6.95 -4.54
N LYS A 46 -12.38 7.78 -3.50
CA LYS A 46 -11.59 7.42 -2.32
C LYS A 46 -12.21 6.28 -1.54
N TYR A 47 -13.51 6.36 -1.26
CA TYR A 47 -14.26 5.29 -0.60
C TYR A 47 -14.14 3.96 -1.35
N LEU A 48 -14.35 4.00 -2.67
CA LEU A 48 -14.25 2.81 -3.52
C LEU A 48 -12.84 2.20 -3.50
N LYS A 49 -11.80 3.02 -3.49
CA LYS A 49 -10.40 2.56 -3.43
C LYS A 49 -10.11 1.86 -2.10
N ILE A 50 -10.56 2.39 -0.97
CA ILE A 50 -10.41 1.72 0.32
C ILE A 50 -11.02 0.33 0.24
N HIS A 51 -12.28 0.22 -0.15
CA HIS A 51 -12.97 -1.06 -0.18
C HIS A 51 -12.41 -2.06 -1.20
N ARG A 52 -12.16 -1.61 -2.45
CA ARG A 52 -11.73 -2.51 -3.51
C ARG A 52 -10.26 -2.87 -3.40
N LYS A 53 -9.37 -1.86 -3.24
CA LYS A 53 -7.93 -2.11 -3.32
C LYS A 53 -7.39 -2.82 -2.08
N THR A 54 -7.82 -2.41 -0.88
CA THR A 54 -7.30 -3.04 0.33
C THR A 54 -7.79 -4.47 0.50
N ARG A 55 -9.10 -4.70 0.25
CA ARG A 55 -9.68 -6.05 0.31
C ARG A 55 -9.15 -6.96 -0.80
N ALA A 56 -9.06 -6.46 -2.04
CA ALA A 56 -8.50 -7.26 -3.13
C ALA A 56 -7.06 -7.69 -2.82
N THR A 57 -6.21 -6.75 -2.36
CA THR A 57 -4.84 -7.11 -1.97
C THR A 57 -4.81 -8.15 -0.83
N LEU A 58 -5.69 -8.00 0.18
CA LEU A 58 -5.80 -9.02 1.23
C LEU A 58 -6.14 -10.39 0.63
N MET A 59 -7.15 -10.46 -0.23
CA MET A 59 -7.57 -11.72 -0.88
C MET A 59 -6.48 -12.31 -1.77
N ASP A 60 -5.68 -11.46 -2.43
CA ASP A 60 -4.58 -11.92 -3.27
C ASP A 60 -3.44 -12.56 -2.47
N ILE A 61 -3.21 -12.12 -1.23
CA ILE A 61 -2.05 -12.56 -0.43
C ILE A 61 -2.42 -13.48 0.74
N ILE A 62 -3.71 -13.64 1.08
CA ILE A 62 -4.12 -14.35 2.30
C ILE A 62 -3.69 -15.81 2.27
N ASP A 63 -3.81 -16.46 1.12
CA ASP A 63 -3.49 -17.88 0.94
C ASP A 63 -1.99 -18.13 0.66
N ASP A 64 -1.19 -17.07 0.50
CA ASP A 64 0.24 -17.19 0.28
C ASP A 64 0.96 -17.67 1.54
N LYS A 65 1.82 -18.67 1.39
CA LYS A 65 2.72 -19.10 2.46
C LYS A 65 3.84 -18.08 2.66
N SER A 66 3.91 -17.52 3.85
CA SER A 66 4.90 -16.50 4.23
C SER A 66 5.68 -16.86 5.50
N VAL A 67 5.43 -18.04 6.07
CA VAL A 67 6.06 -18.52 7.31
C VAL A 67 6.62 -19.94 7.11
N GLY A 68 7.84 -20.16 7.59
CA GLY A 68 8.48 -21.48 7.51
C GLY A 68 8.85 -21.89 6.09
N VAL A 69 8.71 -23.17 5.79
CA VAL A 69 8.99 -23.74 4.45
C VAL A 69 7.84 -23.35 3.52
N ILE A 70 8.15 -22.58 2.47
CA ILE A 70 7.18 -22.09 1.49
C ILE A 70 7.17 -22.93 0.20
N GLU A 71 8.27 -23.59 -0.13
CA GLU A 71 8.36 -24.45 -1.31
C GLU A 71 9.48 -25.48 -1.13
N GLU A 72 9.26 -26.70 -1.62
CA GLU A 72 10.27 -27.74 -1.72
C GLU A 72 10.40 -28.18 -3.17
N LEU A 73 11.62 -28.25 -3.67
CA LEU A 73 11.98 -28.70 -5.02
C LEU A 73 12.92 -29.91 -4.90
N PRO A 74 12.39 -31.12 -4.64
CA PRO A 74 13.19 -32.32 -4.37
C PRO A 74 14.15 -32.67 -5.52
N GLU A 75 13.70 -32.43 -6.76
CA GLU A 75 14.51 -32.70 -7.98
C GLU A 75 15.76 -31.80 -8.07
N ARG A 76 15.81 -30.72 -7.30
CA ARG A 76 16.94 -29.78 -7.24
C ARG A 76 17.63 -29.75 -5.88
N ASN A 77 17.16 -30.53 -4.91
CA ASN A 77 17.60 -30.51 -3.51
C ASN A 77 17.51 -29.09 -2.90
N ILE A 78 16.45 -28.35 -3.22
CA ILE A 78 16.23 -26.98 -2.74
C ILE A 78 14.99 -26.95 -1.85
N VAL A 79 15.13 -26.28 -0.70
CA VAL A 79 14.03 -25.89 0.19
C VAL A 79 14.02 -24.37 0.31
N LYS A 80 12.88 -23.74 0.01
CA LYS A 80 12.69 -22.29 0.18
C LYS A 80 12.03 -22.00 1.53
N ILE A 81 12.67 -21.19 2.33
CA ILE A 81 12.20 -20.82 3.67
C ILE A 81 11.96 -19.30 3.69
N ALA A 82 10.75 -18.89 4.07
CA ALA A 82 10.43 -17.48 4.26
C ALA A 82 11.11 -16.93 5.52
N LYS A 83 11.76 -15.78 5.38
CA LYS A 83 12.40 -15.05 6.47
C LYS A 83 12.00 -13.57 6.42
N PRO A 84 11.74 -12.91 7.55
CA PRO A 84 11.59 -11.47 7.57
C PRO A 84 12.89 -10.79 7.14
N VAL A 85 12.78 -9.65 6.48
CA VAL A 85 13.95 -8.82 6.12
C VAL A 85 14.24 -7.79 7.19
N GLY A 86 13.26 -7.40 8.01
CA GLY A 86 13.44 -6.44 9.10
C GLY A 86 12.44 -5.29 9.04
N VAL A 87 12.91 -4.07 8.85
CA VAL A 87 12.12 -2.84 8.79
C VAL A 87 11.96 -2.39 7.33
N ILE A 88 10.73 -2.18 6.93
CA ILE A 88 10.37 -1.67 5.59
C ILE A 88 10.15 -0.16 5.66
N GLY A 89 10.91 0.61 4.89
CA GLY A 89 10.66 2.03 4.65
C GLY A 89 9.69 2.20 3.49
N ALA A 90 8.49 2.72 3.72
CA ALA A 90 7.43 2.82 2.72
C ALA A 90 7.12 4.26 2.37
N LEU A 91 7.34 4.66 1.11
CA LEU A 91 7.01 6.00 0.61
C LEU A 91 5.59 5.99 0.04
N SER A 92 4.70 6.86 0.55
CA SER A 92 3.29 6.91 0.18
C SER A 92 2.96 8.19 -0.60
N PRO A 93 2.26 8.10 -1.76
CA PRO A 93 1.93 9.27 -2.60
C PRO A 93 0.72 10.03 -2.04
N SER A 94 0.50 11.26 -2.57
CA SER A 94 -0.70 12.05 -2.26
C SER A 94 -1.96 11.63 -3.03
N THR A 95 -1.81 10.87 -4.11
CA THR A 95 -2.94 10.48 -4.97
C THR A 95 -3.78 9.34 -4.41
N ASN A 96 -3.16 8.42 -3.66
CA ASN A 96 -3.81 7.26 -3.07
C ASN A 96 -3.38 7.05 -1.60
N PRO A 97 -3.42 8.08 -0.75
CA PRO A 97 -2.96 7.98 0.64
C PRO A 97 -3.92 7.14 1.49
N GLU A 98 -5.16 6.95 1.03
CA GLU A 98 -6.21 6.19 1.70
C GLU A 98 -6.02 4.67 1.58
N ALA A 99 -5.30 4.19 0.57
CA ALA A 99 -5.15 2.76 0.32
C ALA A 99 -3.68 2.29 0.37
N THR A 100 -2.74 3.09 -0.15
CA THR A 100 -1.31 2.70 -0.26
C THR A 100 -0.68 2.29 1.07
N PRO A 101 -0.88 3.02 2.19
CA PRO A 101 -0.32 2.62 3.48
C PRO A 101 -0.81 1.25 3.94
N VAL A 102 -2.11 0.97 3.77
CA VAL A 102 -2.72 -0.32 4.14
C VAL A 102 -2.10 -1.46 3.34
N ILE A 103 -2.08 -1.31 2.00
CA ILE A 103 -1.54 -2.32 1.09
C ILE A 103 -0.09 -2.66 1.44
N LYS A 104 0.74 -1.64 1.65
CA LYS A 104 2.14 -1.84 2.02
C LYS A 104 2.30 -2.44 3.41
N ALA A 105 1.48 -2.02 4.37
CA ALA A 105 1.54 -2.52 5.73
C ALA A 105 1.15 -4.01 5.81
N ILE A 106 0.05 -4.42 5.17
CA ILE A 106 -0.33 -5.84 5.16
C ILE A 106 0.70 -6.70 4.43
N SER A 107 1.30 -6.22 3.34
CA SER A 107 2.38 -6.93 2.64
C SER A 107 3.64 -7.06 3.51
N ALA A 108 4.01 -6.03 4.27
CA ALA A 108 5.14 -6.06 5.19
C ALA A 108 4.88 -7.04 6.35
N VAL A 109 3.72 -6.92 7.02
CA VAL A 109 3.35 -7.74 8.18
C VAL A 109 3.14 -9.20 7.76
N LYS A 110 2.58 -9.48 6.57
CA LYS A 110 2.49 -10.84 6.00
C LYS A 110 3.87 -11.52 5.95
N GLY A 111 4.91 -10.76 5.62
CA GLY A 111 6.31 -11.23 5.66
C GLY A 111 6.98 -11.11 7.05
N ARG A 112 6.23 -10.84 8.12
CA ARG A 112 6.71 -10.65 9.50
C ARG A 112 7.70 -9.50 9.65
N ASN A 113 7.55 -8.44 8.83
CA ASN A 113 8.35 -7.23 8.90
C ASN A 113 7.61 -6.10 9.62
N ALA A 114 8.36 -5.18 10.23
CA ALA A 114 7.83 -3.89 10.61
C ALA A 114 7.85 -2.92 9.43
N ILE A 115 7.02 -1.87 9.47
CA ILE A 115 6.94 -0.87 8.43
C ILE A 115 6.87 0.53 9.01
N ILE A 116 7.63 1.46 8.44
CA ILE A 116 7.55 2.89 8.71
C ILE A 116 7.10 3.58 7.44
N VAL A 117 5.95 4.25 7.48
CA VAL A 117 5.40 4.95 6.33
C VAL A 117 5.84 6.42 6.34
N ALA A 118 6.50 6.84 5.27
CA ALA A 118 6.81 8.25 4.98
C ALA A 118 5.75 8.79 4.03
N PRO A 119 4.76 9.57 4.52
CA PRO A 119 3.71 10.12 3.70
C PRO A 119 4.18 11.31 2.86
N HIS A 120 3.50 11.55 1.75
CA HIS A 120 3.59 12.83 1.07
C HIS A 120 3.11 13.95 2.02
N PRO A 121 3.75 15.14 2.09
CA PRO A 121 3.37 16.22 3.01
C PRO A 121 1.89 16.64 2.93
N ARG A 122 1.27 16.58 1.75
CA ARG A 122 -0.15 16.87 1.52
C ARG A 122 -1.13 15.80 1.99
N ALA A 123 -0.65 14.67 2.51
CA ALA A 123 -1.48 13.54 2.93
C ALA A 123 -1.00 12.95 4.27
N LYS A 124 -0.28 13.73 5.05
CA LYS A 124 0.35 13.26 6.30
C LYS A 124 -0.67 12.88 7.37
N LEU A 125 -1.77 13.65 7.48
CA LEU A 125 -2.80 13.40 8.49
C LEU A 125 -3.68 12.20 8.12
N THR A 126 -4.05 12.05 6.83
CA THR A 126 -4.72 10.85 6.33
C THR A 126 -3.89 9.60 6.61
N ASN A 127 -2.59 9.67 6.29
CA ASN A 127 -1.69 8.55 6.52
C ASN A 127 -1.56 8.20 8.00
N LYS A 128 -1.41 9.23 8.87
CA LYS A 128 -1.35 9.04 10.33
C LYS A 128 -2.62 8.34 10.84
N LYS A 129 -3.80 8.85 10.47
CA LYS A 129 -5.09 8.27 10.87
C LYS A 129 -5.21 6.80 10.49
N ILE A 130 -4.80 6.44 9.27
CA ILE A 130 -4.82 5.05 8.79
C ILE A 130 -3.83 4.17 9.56
N CYS A 131 -2.62 4.67 9.82
CA CYS A 131 -1.65 3.94 10.64
C CYS A 131 -2.16 3.75 12.07
N ASP A 132 -2.80 4.76 12.67
CA ASP A 132 -3.38 4.66 14.02
C ASP A 132 -4.47 3.58 14.08
N TYR A 133 -5.35 3.48 13.07
CA TYR A 133 -6.36 2.40 12.99
C TYR A 133 -5.75 1.01 12.84
N MET A 134 -4.68 0.87 12.06
CA MET A 134 -3.97 -0.41 11.96
C MET A 134 -3.25 -0.77 13.26
N ARG A 135 -2.65 0.20 13.95
CA ARG A 135 -2.00 0.02 15.26
C ARG A 135 -3.00 -0.44 16.33
N GLU A 136 -4.19 0.18 16.38
CA GLU A 136 -5.28 -0.24 17.26
C GLU A 136 -5.68 -1.70 16.99
N ALA A 137 -5.80 -2.11 15.72
CA ALA A 137 -6.12 -3.48 15.36
C ALA A 137 -5.03 -4.47 15.80
N LEU A 138 -3.76 -4.11 15.64
CA LEU A 138 -2.64 -4.93 16.10
C LEU A 138 -2.67 -5.14 17.61
N GLU A 139 -2.92 -4.08 18.38
CA GLU A 139 -3.06 -4.15 19.86
C GLU A 139 -4.22 -5.06 20.28
N LEU A 140 -5.37 -4.97 19.59
CA LEU A 140 -6.52 -5.84 19.84
C LEU A 140 -6.23 -7.32 19.57
N CYS A 141 -5.33 -7.62 18.63
CA CYS A 141 -4.82 -8.98 18.38
C CYS A 141 -3.66 -9.37 19.30
N GLY A 142 -3.28 -8.54 20.28
CA GLY A 142 -2.15 -8.80 21.18
C GLY A 142 -0.77 -8.68 20.51
N ALA A 143 -0.70 -8.04 19.35
CA ALA A 143 0.55 -7.81 18.64
C ALA A 143 1.12 -6.40 18.92
N PRO A 144 2.44 -6.20 18.73
CA PRO A 144 3.04 -4.89 18.93
C PRO A 144 2.48 -3.84 17.94
N ALA A 145 1.97 -2.73 18.43
CA ALA A 145 1.53 -1.61 17.59
C ALA A 145 2.68 -1.01 16.76
N ASP A 146 3.92 -1.17 17.22
CA ASP A 146 5.14 -0.66 16.56
C ASP A 146 5.46 -1.35 15.23
N LEU A 147 4.74 -2.41 14.88
CA LEU A 147 4.85 -3.02 13.55
C LEU A 147 4.46 -2.06 12.43
N VAL A 148 3.58 -1.08 12.73
CA VAL A 148 3.16 -0.06 11.77
C VAL A 148 3.40 1.31 12.38
N GLN A 149 4.24 2.10 11.74
CA GLN A 149 4.57 3.45 12.15
C GLN A 149 4.44 4.44 10.99
N SER A 150 4.29 5.72 11.31
CA SER A 150 4.21 6.82 10.36
C SER A 150 5.13 7.96 10.76
N ILE A 151 5.72 8.64 9.79
CA ILE A 151 6.42 9.91 10.03
C ILE A 151 5.40 11.03 10.11
N ASP A 152 5.12 11.53 11.32
CA ASP A 152 4.09 12.56 11.56
C ASP A 152 4.41 13.89 10.87
N VAL A 153 5.66 14.28 10.83
CA VAL A 153 6.14 15.51 10.17
C VAL A 153 7.14 15.12 9.09
N PRO A 154 6.65 14.80 7.87
CA PRO A 154 7.52 14.38 6.77
C PRO A 154 8.39 15.53 6.26
N SER A 155 9.64 15.21 5.93
CA SER A 155 10.58 16.06 5.21
C SER A 155 11.45 15.21 4.29
N LEU A 156 12.15 15.83 3.35
CA LEU A 156 13.10 15.13 2.49
C LEU A 156 14.22 14.47 3.30
N ASP A 157 14.75 15.17 4.30
CA ASP A 157 15.82 14.65 5.17
C ASP A 157 15.37 13.40 5.93
N LYS A 158 14.19 13.44 6.56
CA LYS A 158 13.63 12.26 7.26
C LYS A 158 13.34 11.10 6.32
N THR A 159 12.88 11.40 5.10
CA THR A 159 12.62 10.37 4.09
C THR A 159 13.93 9.74 3.62
N ASN A 160 14.97 10.54 3.39
CA ASN A 160 16.30 10.04 3.05
C ASN A 160 16.91 9.23 4.19
N GLU A 161 16.76 9.69 5.44
CA GLU A 161 17.22 8.97 6.62
C GLU A 161 16.48 7.62 6.77
N LEU A 162 15.16 7.59 6.60
CA LEU A 162 14.40 6.34 6.59
C LEU A 162 14.93 5.38 5.51
N MET A 163 15.13 5.85 4.27
CA MET A 163 15.65 5.03 3.19
C MET A 163 17.03 4.47 3.48
N ALA A 164 17.89 5.23 4.18
CA ALA A 164 19.23 4.81 4.53
C ALA A 164 19.28 3.81 5.72
N GLN A 165 18.30 3.86 6.63
CA GLN A 165 18.31 3.07 7.85
C GLN A 165 17.42 1.81 7.80
N CYS A 166 16.45 1.75 6.88
CA CYS A 166 15.59 0.57 6.75
C CYS A 166 16.28 -0.56 5.97
N ASP A 167 15.75 -1.78 6.12
CA ASP A 167 16.29 -2.97 5.45
C ASP A 167 15.83 -3.09 4.00
N ARG A 168 14.69 -2.47 3.66
CA ARG A 168 14.14 -2.44 2.30
C ARG A 168 13.23 -1.22 2.11
N VAL A 169 13.29 -0.62 0.93
CA VAL A 169 12.43 0.51 0.55
C VAL A 169 11.31 0.05 -0.38
N LEU A 170 10.07 0.45 -0.08
CA LEU A 170 8.91 0.33 -0.98
C LEU A 170 8.50 1.75 -1.41
N ALA A 171 8.93 2.18 -2.58
CA ALA A 171 8.63 3.51 -3.10
C ALA A 171 7.43 3.51 -4.05
N THR A 172 6.43 4.34 -3.75
CA THR A 172 5.35 4.67 -4.69
C THR A 172 5.22 6.19 -4.74
N GLY A 173 5.43 6.77 -5.91
CA GLY A 173 5.41 8.23 -6.05
C GLY A 173 5.86 8.68 -7.43
N GLY A 174 6.18 9.97 -7.54
CA GLY A 174 6.74 10.53 -8.76
C GLY A 174 8.15 10.01 -9.06
N GLU A 175 8.59 10.19 -10.30
CA GLU A 175 9.88 9.71 -10.82
C GLU A 175 11.07 10.09 -9.93
N ALA A 176 11.15 11.33 -9.49
CA ALA A 176 12.25 11.80 -8.62
C ALA A 176 12.34 11.02 -7.31
N MET A 177 11.20 10.69 -6.69
CA MET A 177 11.17 9.92 -5.44
C MET A 177 11.56 8.46 -5.67
N VAL A 178 11.12 7.85 -6.76
CA VAL A 178 11.49 6.48 -7.13
C VAL A 178 12.97 6.39 -7.46
N THR A 179 13.51 7.38 -8.20
CA THR A 179 14.95 7.48 -8.48
C THR A 179 15.75 7.63 -7.20
N ALA A 180 15.33 8.49 -6.26
CA ALA A 180 15.97 8.63 -4.95
C ALA A 180 15.98 7.30 -4.17
N ALA A 181 14.87 6.55 -4.19
CA ALA A 181 14.80 5.25 -3.54
C ALA A 181 15.80 4.24 -4.12
N TYR A 182 15.90 4.14 -5.45
CA TYR A 182 16.88 3.25 -6.09
C TYR A 182 18.33 3.70 -5.88
N SER A 183 18.55 4.99 -5.64
CA SER A 183 19.89 5.58 -5.40
C SER A 183 20.24 5.63 -3.90
N SER A 184 19.37 5.20 -3.01
CA SER A 184 19.59 5.30 -1.55
C SER A 184 20.67 4.36 -1.01
N GLY A 185 21.07 3.35 -1.78
CA GLY A 185 21.98 2.28 -1.33
C GLY A 185 21.27 1.13 -0.62
N THR A 186 19.99 1.28 -0.25
CA THR A 186 19.16 0.24 0.33
C THR A 186 18.37 -0.49 -0.77
N PRO A 187 18.23 -1.82 -0.74
CA PRO A 187 17.41 -2.53 -1.72
C PRO A 187 15.98 -1.94 -1.81
N ALA A 188 15.58 -1.51 -3.01
CA ALA A 188 14.33 -0.82 -3.23
C ALA A 188 13.45 -1.51 -4.28
N LEU A 189 12.13 -1.45 -4.05
CA LEU A 189 11.09 -1.76 -5.03
C LEU A 189 10.31 -0.46 -5.27
N GLY A 190 10.42 0.08 -6.47
CA GLY A 190 9.83 1.36 -6.84
C GLY A 190 8.79 1.23 -7.94
N VAL A 191 7.67 1.93 -7.77
CA VAL A 191 6.62 2.10 -8.78
C VAL A 191 6.44 3.60 -9.01
N GLY A 192 6.78 4.03 -10.21
CA GLY A 192 6.66 5.43 -10.64
C GLY A 192 5.30 5.73 -11.29
N VAL A 193 5.32 6.71 -12.17
CA VAL A 193 4.14 7.15 -12.91
C VAL A 193 3.71 6.04 -13.87
N GLY A 194 2.44 5.65 -13.78
CA GLY A 194 1.78 4.75 -14.72
C GLY A 194 0.82 5.55 -15.63
N ASN A 195 0.79 5.20 -16.90
CA ASN A 195 -0.19 5.72 -17.83
C ASN A 195 -1.09 4.57 -18.32
N ALA A 196 -2.40 4.72 -18.16
CA ALA A 196 -3.35 3.72 -18.63
C ALA A 196 -3.45 3.80 -20.17
N VAL A 197 -2.90 2.81 -20.86
CA VAL A 197 -3.00 2.68 -22.29
C VAL A 197 -4.29 1.93 -22.62
N ILE A 198 -5.08 2.48 -23.55
CA ILE A 198 -6.31 1.86 -24.04
C ILE A 198 -6.16 1.69 -25.56
N THR A 199 -6.25 0.45 -26.01
CA THR A 199 -6.28 0.13 -27.44
C THR A 199 -7.72 -0.11 -27.85
N VAL A 200 -8.16 0.60 -28.88
CA VAL A 200 -9.49 0.42 -29.50
C VAL A 200 -9.26 -0.30 -30.81
N ASP A 201 -9.76 -1.53 -30.92
CA ASP A 201 -9.68 -2.35 -32.10
C ASP A 201 -10.71 -1.87 -33.18
N ASP A 202 -10.46 -2.12 -34.44
CA ASP A 202 -11.33 -1.70 -35.56
C ASP A 202 -12.68 -2.43 -35.59
N THR A 203 -12.81 -3.53 -34.82
CA THR A 203 -14.06 -4.26 -34.61
C THR A 203 -14.86 -3.78 -33.42
N ALA A 204 -14.32 -2.83 -32.62
CA ALA A 204 -14.97 -2.35 -31.39
C ALA A 204 -16.21 -1.49 -31.70
N ASP A 205 -17.22 -1.58 -30.82
CA ASP A 205 -18.29 -0.57 -30.80
C ASP A 205 -17.70 0.75 -30.28
N LEU A 206 -17.72 1.78 -31.15
CA LEU A 206 -17.05 3.05 -30.84
C LEU A 206 -17.76 3.85 -29.73
N ASP A 207 -19.08 3.75 -29.63
CA ASP A 207 -19.85 4.45 -28.60
C ASP A 207 -19.59 3.81 -27.22
N GLU A 208 -19.57 2.49 -27.14
CA GLU A 208 -19.20 1.76 -25.94
C GLU A 208 -17.74 2.01 -25.53
N ALA A 209 -16.82 2.01 -26.52
CA ALA A 209 -15.41 2.29 -26.27
C ALA A 209 -15.19 3.72 -25.74
N ALA A 210 -15.85 4.72 -26.35
CA ALA A 210 -15.79 6.11 -25.92
C ALA A 210 -16.27 6.28 -24.46
N GLU A 211 -17.38 5.62 -24.10
CA GLU A 211 -17.90 5.70 -22.72
C GLU A 211 -16.95 5.02 -21.72
N LYS A 212 -16.39 3.87 -22.04
CA LYS A 212 -15.40 3.18 -21.19
C LYS A 212 -14.13 4.03 -20.99
N ILE A 213 -13.66 4.70 -22.06
CA ILE A 213 -12.53 5.63 -21.99
C ILE A 213 -12.87 6.81 -21.09
N ARG A 214 -14.05 7.41 -21.28
CA ARG A 214 -14.52 8.52 -20.45
C ARG A 214 -14.52 8.14 -18.96
N ILE A 215 -15.13 7.00 -18.61
CA ILE A 215 -15.17 6.50 -17.23
C ILE A 215 -13.75 6.31 -16.68
N SER A 216 -12.87 5.66 -17.45
CA SER A 216 -11.48 5.44 -17.03
C SER A 216 -10.73 6.75 -16.78
N LYS A 217 -10.82 7.70 -17.71
CA LYS A 217 -10.10 8.98 -17.65
C LYS A 217 -10.61 9.93 -16.57
N THR A 218 -11.88 9.80 -16.17
CA THR A 218 -12.50 10.67 -15.15
C THR A 218 -12.58 10.03 -13.76
N LEU A 219 -12.15 8.77 -13.60
CA LEU A 219 -12.22 8.07 -12.33
C LEU A 219 -11.44 8.83 -11.24
N ASP A 220 -12.11 9.11 -10.12
CA ASP A 220 -11.55 9.86 -8.99
C ASP A 220 -10.97 11.22 -9.45
N LEU A 221 -11.67 11.90 -10.35
CA LEU A 221 -11.23 13.17 -10.97
C LEU A 221 -9.81 13.10 -11.57
N ALA A 222 -9.52 12.00 -12.25
CA ALA A 222 -8.20 11.68 -12.83
C ALA A 222 -7.04 11.49 -11.82
N ALA A 223 -7.33 11.39 -10.52
CA ALA A 223 -6.32 11.10 -9.50
C ALA A 223 -5.94 9.60 -9.44
N SER A 224 -6.61 8.75 -10.20
CA SER A 224 -6.33 7.31 -10.23
C SER A 224 -5.27 6.94 -11.27
N CYS A 225 -4.42 5.96 -10.97
CA CYS A 225 -3.47 5.39 -11.93
C CYS A 225 -4.14 4.73 -13.15
N SER A 226 -5.44 4.40 -13.07
CA SER A 226 -6.25 3.91 -14.21
C SER A 226 -6.69 5.02 -15.16
N SER A 227 -6.65 6.29 -14.73
CA SER A 227 -7.09 7.40 -15.58
C SER A 227 -6.04 7.83 -16.61
N GLY A 228 -4.76 7.66 -16.30
CA GLY A 228 -3.68 8.09 -17.19
C GLY A 228 -3.66 9.58 -17.49
N PHE A 229 -2.59 10.06 -18.08
CA PHE A 229 -2.58 11.42 -18.66
C PHE A 229 -3.23 11.40 -20.05
N PRO A 230 -3.90 12.50 -20.47
CA PRO A 230 -4.40 12.66 -21.82
C PRO A 230 -3.28 12.65 -22.85
#